data_032a5ff94e48b132f5cf207175b63aa3
#
_entry.id   032a5ff94e48b132f5cf207175b63aa3
#
_cell.length_a   1.000
_cell.length_b   1.000
_cell.length_c   1.000
_cell.angle_alpha   90.00
_cell.angle_beta   90.00
_cell.angle_gamma   90.00
#
_symmetry.space_group_name_H-M   'P 1'
#
loop_
_entity.id
_entity.type
_entity.pdbx_description
1 polymer ?
#
loop_
_entity_poly.entity_id
_entity_poly.type
_entity_poly.pdbx_seq_one_letter_code
_entity_poly.pdbx_strand_id
1 'polypeptide(L)'
;RQAGIATAVGIVAASDNDPNNLSIAMTAKELNPKLFVVLRQNRVANEVLFDAYDADFTMVPSRIVARECLALITSPLLRRFLQLVRDWPDARAAVVARQLEELCGNRVPLVWGVRLNAAEAPAVHQLLMMEQGAMALGMLRRDPAAQQDFLPLLPLLLVREGIDHELPVEATLLEPGDHLLFAGTRAARFAQNLTLDNRNVLDYVLTG
;
A
#
# COMPACT_ATOMS: atom_id res chain seq x y z
N ARG A 1 -8.94 -27.65 -29.04
CA ARG A 1 -8.37 -27.34 -30.38
C ARG A 1 -8.96 -26.05 -30.98
N GLN A 2 -10.20 -25.68 -30.64
CA GLN A 2 -10.81 -24.43 -31.16
C GLN A 2 -10.28 -23.17 -30.50
N ALA A 3 -9.65 -23.24 -29.32
CA ALA A 3 -9.19 -22.07 -28.56
C ALA A 3 -7.78 -21.56 -28.94
N GLY A 4 -7.16 -22.05 -30.00
CA GLY A 4 -5.86 -21.59 -30.49
C GLY A 4 -4.69 -21.78 -29.50
N ILE A 5 -4.78 -22.77 -28.62
CA ILE A 5 -3.79 -23.04 -27.54
C ILE A 5 -2.36 -23.15 -28.05
N ALA A 6 -2.16 -23.76 -29.22
CA ALA A 6 -0.81 -24.00 -29.78
C ALA A 6 -0.03 -22.67 -30.04
N THR A 7 -0.73 -21.58 -30.27
CA THR A 7 -0.13 -20.24 -30.56
C THR A 7 -0.39 -19.22 -29.47
N ALA A 8 -1.13 -19.59 -28.42
CA ALA A 8 -1.43 -18.70 -27.31
C ALA A 8 -0.19 -18.43 -26.45
N VAL A 9 -0.07 -17.21 -25.91
CA VAL A 9 0.97 -16.83 -24.95
C VAL A 9 0.58 -17.26 -23.53
N GLY A 10 -0.71 -17.25 -23.22
CA GLY A 10 -1.21 -17.63 -21.91
C GLY A 10 -2.66 -18.10 -21.94
N ILE A 11 -3.08 -18.73 -20.84
CA ILE A 11 -4.45 -19.19 -20.60
C ILE A 11 -4.89 -18.80 -19.19
N VAL A 12 -6.17 -18.43 -19.06
CA VAL A 12 -6.83 -18.21 -17.78
C VAL A 12 -7.92 -19.26 -17.63
N ALA A 13 -7.73 -20.23 -16.71
CA ALA A 13 -8.75 -21.19 -16.34
C ALA A 13 -9.45 -20.71 -15.07
N ALA A 14 -10.62 -20.07 -15.23
CA ALA A 14 -11.29 -19.31 -14.18
C ALA A 14 -12.80 -19.64 -14.07
N SER A 15 -13.19 -20.89 -14.31
CA SER A 15 -14.56 -21.35 -14.03
C SER A 15 -14.81 -21.41 -12.51
N ASP A 16 -16.06 -21.64 -12.12
CA ASP A 16 -16.49 -21.83 -10.73
C ASP A 16 -16.19 -23.24 -10.18
N ASN A 17 -15.54 -24.10 -10.98
CA ASN A 17 -15.25 -25.48 -10.64
C ASN A 17 -13.73 -25.77 -10.68
N ASP A 18 -13.14 -26.06 -9.52
CA ASP A 18 -11.70 -26.28 -9.35
C ASP A 18 -11.16 -27.47 -10.16
N PRO A 19 -11.80 -28.66 -10.16
CA PRO A 19 -11.40 -29.76 -11.02
C PRO A 19 -11.38 -29.41 -12.52
N ASN A 20 -12.36 -28.63 -12.99
CA ASN A 20 -12.38 -28.15 -14.36
C ASN A 20 -11.21 -27.22 -14.68
N ASN A 21 -10.92 -26.28 -13.76
CA ASN A 21 -9.81 -25.34 -13.93
C ASN A 21 -8.47 -26.07 -14.04
N LEU A 22 -8.22 -27.06 -13.16
CA LEU A 22 -7.02 -27.89 -13.22
C LEU A 22 -6.97 -28.73 -14.51
N SER A 23 -8.08 -29.36 -14.91
CA SER A 23 -8.16 -30.14 -16.14
C SER A 23 -7.87 -29.30 -17.39
N ILE A 24 -8.43 -28.09 -17.47
CA ILE A 24 -8.18 -27.15 -18.57
C ILE A 24 -6.68 -26.79 -18.60
N ALA A 25 -6.10 -26.46 -17.45
CA ALA A 25 -4.70 -26.08 -17.36
C ALA A 25 -3.75 -27.21 -17.74
N MET A 26 -3.99 -28.42 -17.23
CA MET A 26 -3.19 -29.62 -17.57
C MET A 26 -3.25 -29.91 -19.08
N THR A 27 -4.44 -29.94 -19.66
CA THR A 27 -4.62 -30.16 -21.10
C THR A 27 -3.95 -29.07 -21.93
N ALA A 28 -4.06 -27.80 -21.50
CA ALA A 28 -3.45 -26.69 -22.21
C ALA A 28 -1.92 -26.74 -22.18
N LYS A 29 -1.33 -27.05 -21.02
CA LYS A 29 0.12 -27.17 -20.83
C LYS A 29 0.70 -28.36 -21.59
N GLU A 30 -0.07 -29.44 -21.71
CA GLU A 30 0.29 -30.63 -22.56
C GLU A 30 0.34 -30.26 -24.04
N LEU A 31 -0.62 -29.44 -24.51
CA LEU A 31 -0.66 -28.99 -25.91
C LEU A 31 0.37 -27.87 -26.20
N ASN A 32 0.71 -27.04 -25.22
CA ASN A 32 1.71 -25.96 -25.32
C ASN A 32 2.47 -25.81 -24.00
N PRO A 33 3.64 -26.45 -23.84
CA PRO A 33 4.44 -26.44 -22.63
C PRO A 33 4.95 -25.02 -22.22
N LYS A 34 4.99 -24.06 -23.17
CA LYS A 34 5.45 -22.69 -22.93
C LYS A 34 4.32 -21.75 -22.49
N LEU A 35 3.12 -22.26 -22.41
CA LEU A 35 1.94 -21.45 -22.08
C LEU A 35 2.02 -20.90 -20.66
N PHE A 36 1.78 -19.60 -20.48
CA PHE A 36 1.60 -18.99 -19.17
C PHE A 36 0.20 -19.34 -18.64
N VAL A 37 0.14 -20.00 -17.48
CA VAL A 37 -1.11 -20.54 -16.93
C VAL A 37 -1.54 -19.77 -15.70
N VAL A 38 -2.72 -19.14 -15.78
CA VAL A 38 -3.41 -18.54 -14.65
C VAL A 38 -4.57 -19.45 -14.23
N LEU A 39 -4.57 -19.86 -12.97
CA LEU A 39 -5.61 -20.69 -12.37
C LEU A 39 -6.44 -19.92 -11.36
N ARG A 40 -7.75 -20.09 -11.42
CA ARG A 40 -8.65 -19.69 -10.34
C ARG A 40 -8.93 -20.86 -9.43
N GLN A 41 -8.60 -20.71 -8.14
CA GLN A 41 -8.96 -21.63 -7.07
C GLN A 41 -10.18 -21.07 -6.32
N ASN A 42 -11.28 -21.79 -6.33
CA ASN A 42 -12.51 -21.35 -5.66
C ASN A 42 -12.58 -21.80 -4.20
N ARG A 43 -12.01 -22.97 -3.87
CA ARG A 43 -12.05 -23.56 -2.52
C ARG A 43 -10.65 -23.65 -1.93
N VAL A 44 -10.45 -23.06 -0.76
CA VAL A 44 -9.17 -23.13 -0.02
C VAL A 44 -8.78 -24.59 0.30
N ALA A 45 -9.77 -25.46 0.53
CA ALA A 45 -9.52 -26.89 0.78
C ALA A 45 -8.80 -27.63 -0.36
N ASN A 46 -8.82 -27.09 -1.59
CA ASN A 46 -8.15 -27.66 -2.75
C ASN A 46 -6.71 -27.14 -2.93
N GLU A 47 -6.19 -26.34 -2.00
CA GLU A 47 -4.86 -25.70 -2.07
C GLU A 47 -3.76 -26.71 -2.39
N VAL A 48 -3.75 -27.85 -1.75
CA VAL A 48 -2.76 -28.92 -1.97
C VAL A 48 -2.70 -29.36 -3.44
N LEU A 49 -3.86 -29.41 -4.14
CA LEU A 49 -3.92 -29.80 -5.54
C LEU A 49 -3.38 -28.72 -6.47
N PHE A 50 -3.65 -27.45 -6.13
CA PHE A 50 -3.18 -26.31 -6.91
C PHE A 50 -1.68 -26.07 -6.71
N ASP A 51 -1.17 -26.25 -5.50
CA ASP A 51 0.26 -26.20 -5.19
C ASP A 51 1.03 -27.33 -5.88
N ALA A 52 0.47 -28.53 -5.90
CA ALA A 52 1.08 -29.67 -6.61
C ALA A 52 1.12 -29.49 -8.13
N TYR A 53 0.17 -28.75 -8.70
CA TYR A 53 0.18 -28.42 -10.13
C TYR A 53 1.23 -27.36 -10.47
N ASP A 54 1.54 -26.44 -9.55
CA ASP A 54 2.54 -25.37 -9.69
C ASP A 54 2.30 -24.49 -10.94
N ALA A 55 1.12 -23.88 -11.00
CA ALA A 55 0.78 -22.92 -12.06
C ALA A 55 1.64 -21.65 -11.98
N ASP A 56 1.85 -20.99 -13.12
CA ASP A 56 2.57 -19.72 -13.17
C ASP A 56 1.90 -18.65 -12.27
N PHE A 57 0.57 -18.70 -12.12
CA PHE A 57 -0.17 -17.87 -11.17
C PHE A 57 -1.47 -18.55 -10.72
N THR A 58 -1.68 -18.63 -9.38
CA THR A 58 -2.94 -19.11 -8.79
C THR A 58 -3.67 -17.97 -8.08
N MET A 59 -4.89 -17.67 -8.52
CA MET A 59 -5.76 -16.66 -7.96
C MET A 59 -6.81 -17.30 -7.03
N VAL A 60 -6.86 -16.87 -5.79
CA VAL A 60 -7.87 -17.28 -4.79
C VAL A 60 -8.77 -16.09 -4.47
N PRO A 61 -9.96 -15.93 -5.10
CA PRO A 61 -10.80 -14.76 -4.96
C PRO A 61 -11.18 -14.44 -3.50
N SER A 62 -11.47 -15.46 -2.70
CA SER A 62 -11.80 -15.28 -1.28
C SER A 62 -10.66 -14.66 -0.46
N ARG A 63 -9.40 -15.02 -0.75
CA ARG A 63 -8.22 -14.40 -0.11
C ARG A 63 -8.03 -12.96 -0.54
N ILE A 64 -8.27 -12.65 -1.82
CA ILE A 64 -8.18 -11.29 -2.34
C ILE A 64 -9.23 -10.42 -1.64
N VAL A 65 -10.50 -10.84 -1.65
CA VAL A 65 -11.58 -10.11 -1.00
C VAL A 65 -11.34 -9.94 0.50
N ALA A 66 -10.93 -11.01 1.21
CA ALA A 66 -10.63 -10.93 2.64
C ALA A 66 -9.49 -9.95 2.94
N ARG A 67 -8.44 -9.95 2.12
CA ARG A 67 -7.31 -9.02 2.26
C ARG A 67 -7.74 -7.57 2.03
N GLU A 68 -8.53 -7.31 1.00
CA GLU A 68 -9.08 -5.99 0.70
C GLU A 68 -10.02 -5.52 1.83
N CYS A 69 -10.92 -6.38 2.30
CA CYS A 69 -11.80 -6.06 3.44
C CYS A 69 -10.97 -5.74 4.69
N LEU A 70 -9.95 -6.54 5.00
CA LEU A 70 -9.08 -6.30 6.15
C LEU A 70 -8.34 -4.95 6.01
N ALA A 71 -7.80 -4.65 4.84
CA ALA A 71 -7.13 -3.38 4.56
C ALA A 71 -8.08 -2.19 4.76
N LEU A 72 -9.33 -2.30 4.30
CA LEU A 72 -10.35 -1.26 4.47
C LEU A 72 -10.80 -1.08 5.93
N ILE A 73 -10.85 -2.16 6.71
CA ILE A 73 -11.20 -2.13 8.14
C ILE A 73 -10.05 -1.55 8.97
N THR A 74 -8.83 -1.96 8.68
CA THR A 74 -7.63 -1.55 9.45
C THR A 74 -7.12 -0.16 9.08
N SER A 75 -7.55 0.39 7.93
CA SER A 75 -7.13 1.72 7.47
C SER A 75 -8.30 2.54 6.91
N PRO A 76 -9.14 3.15 7.79
CA PRO A 76 -10.25 4.00 7.36
C PRO A 76 -9.83 5.15 6.44
N LEU A 77 -8.62 5.70 6.65
CA LEU A 77 -8.05 6.75 5.81
C LEU A 77 -7.76 6.27 4.38
N LEU A 78 -7.31 5.02 4.21
CA LEU A 78 -7.07 4.46 2.88
C LEU A 78 -8.38 4.39 2.08
N ARG A 79 -9.46 3.93 2.71
CA ARG A 79 -10.79 3.94 2.06
C ARG A 79 -11.16 5.36 1.62
N ARG A 80 -11.01 6.34 2.52
CA ARG A 80 -11.34 7.75 2.26
C ARG A 80 -10.51 8.29 1.11
N PHE A 81 -9.21 8.04 1.12
CA PHE A 81 -8.31 8.43 0.03
C PHE A 81 -8.70 7.79 -1.31
N LEU A 82 -8.97 6.47 -1.35
CA LEU A 82 -9.39 5.79 -2.57
C LEU A 82 -10.73 6.29 -3.12
N GLN A 83 -11.63 6.78 -2.27
CA GLN A 83 -12.87 7.45 -2.73
C GLN A 83 -12.55 8.77 -3.44
N LEU A 84 -11.63 9.58 -2.89
CA LEU A 84 -11.20 10.84 -3.52
C LEU A 84 -10.50 10.61 -4.86
N VAL A 85 -9.61 9.62 -4.92
CA VAL A 85 -8.85 9.28 -6.15
C VAL A 85 -9.77 8.88 -7.31
N ARG A 86 -10.95 8.33 -7.04
CA ARG A 86 -11.91 7.93 -8.10
C ARG A 86 -12.36 9.10 -8.95
N ASP A 87 -12.37 10.29 -8.38
CA ASP A 87 -12.81 11.52 -9.06
C ASP A 87 -11.63 12.32 -9.65
N TRP A 88 -10.40 11.78 -9.53
CA TRP A 88 -9.22 12.44 -10.08
C TRP A 88 -9.12 12.27 -11.60
N PRO A 89 -8.59 13.28 -12.32
CA PRO A 89 -8.13 13.09 -13.68
C PRO A 89 -7.01 12.04 -13.75
N ASP A 90 -7.02 11.20 -14.79
CA ASP A 90 -6.00 10.15 -15.02
C ASP A 90 -4.57 10.67 -14.94
N ALA A 91 -4.32 11.87 -15.44
CA ALA A 91 -3.02 12.51 -15.40
C ALA A 91 -2.51 12.74 -13.97
N ARG A 92 -3.40 13.13 -13.03
CA ARG A 92 -3.07 13.32 -11.61
C ARG A 92 -2.77 12.00 -10.93
N ALA A 93 -3.61 11.00 -11.17
CA ALA A 93 -3.40 9.66 -10.63
C ALA A 93 -2.08 9.04 -11.12
N ALA A 94 -1.75 9.22 -12.40
CA ALA A 94 -0.51 8.74 -13.00
C ALA A 94 0.76 9.39 -12.38
N VAL A 95 0.70 10.67 -12.00
CA VAL A 95 1.81 11.34 -11.31
C VAL A 95 2.08 10.70 -9.96
N VAL A 96 1.03 10.47 -9.15
CA VAL A 96 1.17 9.84 -7.83
C VAL A 96 1.66 8.39 -7.95
N ALA A 97 1.11 7.64 -8.92
CA ALA A 97 1.55 6.27 -9.17
C ALA A 97 3.05 6.21 -9.52
N ARG A 98 3.52 7.10 -10.39
CA ARG A 98 4.95 7.20 -10.74
C ARG A 98 5.82 7.55 -9.54
N GLN A 99 5.42 8.51 -8.71
CA GLN A 99 6.15 8.86 -7.49
C GLN A 99 6.27 7.67 -6.54
N LEU A 100 5.21 6.89 -6.36
CA LEU A 100 5.23 5.69 -5.54
C LEU A 100 6.13 4.60 -6.15
N GLU A 101 6.13 4.45 -7.46
CA GLU A 101 7.00 3.52 -8.19
C GLU A 101 8.49 3.91 -8.05
N GLU A 102 8.81 5.19 -8.17
CA GLU A 102 10.17 5.73 -7.94
C GLU A 102 10.65 5.49 -6.50
N LEU A 103 9.76 5.66 -5.50
CA LEU A 103 10.09 5.47 -4.08
C LEU A 103 10.22 3.99 -3.68
N CYS A 104 9.41 3.11 -4.25
CA CYS A 104 9.29 1.71 -3.81
C CYS A 104 9.91 0.71 -4.80
N GLY A 105 10.26 1.14 -6.04
CA GLY A 105 10.65 0.27 -7.13
C GLY A 105 9.51 -0.68 -7.50
N ASN A 106 9.84 -1.93 -7.84
CA ASN A 106 8.84 -2.96 -8.19
C ASN A 106 8.10 -3.58 -6.97
N ARG A 107 8.20 -2.96 -5.79
CA ARG A 107 7.53 -3.45 -4.57
C ARG A 107 6.22 -2.71 -4.35
N VAL A 108 5.22 -3.44 -3.89
CA VAL A 108 3.94 -2.83 -3.48
C VAL A 108 4.19 -1.89 -2.30
N PRO A 109 3.78 -0.61 -2.40
CA PRO A 109 3.90 0.34 -1.29
C PRO A 109 3.14 -0.16 -0.06
N LEU A 110 3.75 0.00 1.11
CA LEU A 110 3.02 -0.12 2.37
C LEU A 110 2.24 1.18 2.60
N VAL A 111 0.98 1.05 3.00
CA VAL A 111 0.14 2.20 3.36
C VAL A 111 -0.16 2.14 4.85
N TRP A 112 -0.02 3.30 5.55
CA TRP A 112 -0.29 3.39 6.99
C TRP A 112 -0.86 4.74 7.38
N GLY A 113 -1.68 4.75 8.42
CA GLY A 113 -2.19 5.97 9.04
C GLY A 113 -1.40 6.32 10.30
N VAL A 114 -1.36 7.59 10.63
CA VAL A 114 -0.82 8.13 11.89
C VAL A 114 -1.73 9.25 12.36
N ARG A 115 -2.22 9.14 13.60
CA ARG A 115 -2.94 10.23 14.24
C ARG A 115 -2.01 10.96 15.18
N LEU A 116 -1.96 12.29 15.08
CA LEU A 116 -1.11 13.13 15.95
C LEU A 116 -1.76 13.32 17.32
N ASN A 117 -1.73 12.25 18.11
CA ASN A 117 -2.25 12.19 19.47
C ASN A 117 -1.21 11.57 20.43
N ALA A 118 -1.50 11.59 21.72
CA ALA A 118 -0.61 11.03 22.75
C ALA A 118 -0.36 9.52 22.65
N ALA A 119 -1.23 8.76 21.94
CA ALA A 119 -1.13 7.31 21.81
C ALA A 119 -0.31 6.86 20.60
N GLU A 120 -0.45 7.55 19.45
CA GLU A 120 0.15 7.13 18.18
C GLU A 120 1.38 7.95 17.76
N ALA A 121 1.55 9.17 18.31
CA ALA A 121 2.66 10.09 18.03
C ALA A 121 3.02 10.92 19.25
N PRO A 122 3.40 10.31 20.37
CA PRO A 122 3.55 11.01 21.65
C PRO A 122 4.57 12.14 21.59
N ALA A 123 5.70 11.99 20.92
CA ALA A 123 6.72 13.02 20.82
C ALA A 123 6.24 14.23 20.01
N VAL A 124 5.61 14.00 18.87
CA VAL A 124 5.06 15.06 18.02
C VAL A 124 3.88 15.74 18.71
N HIS A 125 2.96 14.97 19.29
CA HIS A 125 1.84 15.52 20.04
C HIS A 125 2.31 16.43 21.19
N GLN A 126 3.31 16.00 21.96
CA GLN A 126 3.88 16.82 23.05
C GLN A 126 4.46 18.13 22.50
N LEU A 127 5.16 18.11 21.37
CA LEU A 127 5.67 19.32 20.71
C LEU A 127 4.54 20.27 20.33
N LEU A 128 3.52 19.75 19.63
CA LEU A 128 2.40 20.56 19.12
C LEU A 128 1.53 21.17 20.25
N MET A 129 1.56 20.58 21.44
CA MET A 129 0.85 21.10 22.62
C MET A 129 1.61 22.22 23.35
N MET A 130 2.85 22.56 22.96
CA MET A 130 3.61 23.69 23.54
C MET A 130 3.14 25.02 22.94
N GLU A 131 3.18 26.10 23.69
CA GLU A 131 2.72 27.46 23.28
C GLU A 131 3.34 27.96 21.97
N GLN A 132 4.55 27.53 21.64
CA GLN A 132 5.24 27.88 20.39
C GLN A 132 5.61 26.63 19.56
N GLY A 133 4.98 25.50 19.87
CA GLY A 133 5.24 24.26 19.17
C GLY A 133 4.63 24.27 17.76
N ALA A 134 5.45 24.40 16.74
CA ALA A 134 5.04 24.31 15.36
C ALA A 134 5.91 23.29 14.62
N MET A 135 5.32 22.47 13.79
CA MET A 135 6.01 21.49 12.98
C MET A 135 5.40 21.40 11.60
N ALA A 136 6.23 21.46 10.56
CA ALA A 136 5.79 21.21 9.19
C ALA A 136 5.78 19.71 8.89
N LEU A 137 4.86 19.28 8.02
CA LEU A 137 4.73 17.89 7.57
C LEU A 137 6.05 17.32 7.01
N GLY A 138 6.84 18.13 6.31
CA GLY A 138 8.14 17.75 5.77
C GLY A 138 9.10 17.18 6.82
N MET A 139 8.99 17.58 8.08
CA MET A 139 9.83 17.07 9.17
C MET A 139 9.53 15.59 9.46
N LEU A 140 8.31 15.11 9.26
CA LEU A 140 7.96 13.69 9.38
C LEU A 140 8.53 12.83 8.25
N ARG A 141 9.08 13.45 7.21
CA ARG A 141 9.74 12.78 6.09
C ARG A 141 11.27 12.77 6.21
N ARG A 142 11.85 13.49 7.17
CA ARG A 142 13.30 13.49 7.40
C ARG A 142 13.75 12.12 7.92
N ASP A 143 14.90 11.66 7.40
CA ASP A 143 15.51 10.44 7.93
C ASP A 143 16.20 10.74 9.27
N PRO A 144 15.79 10.10 10.36
CA PRO A 144 16.44 10.30 11.67
C PRO A 144 17.89 9.79 11.71
N ALA A 145 18.32 8.98 10.75
CA ALA A 145 19.71 8.53 10.64
C ALA A 145 20.57 9.45 9.76
N ALA A 146 19.95 10.21 8.85
CA ALA A 146 20.64 11.10 7.91
C ALA A 146 19.75 12.32 7.62
N GLN A 147 19.81 13.31 8.49
CA GLN A 147 18.89 14.47 8.52
C GLN A 147 18.68 15.20 7.19
N GLN A 148 19.68 15.20 6.32
CA GLN A 148 19.58 15.86 5.00
C GLN A 148 18.78 15.02 4.01
N ASP A 149 18.57 13.74 4.30
CA ASP A 149 17.85 12.82 3.44
C ASP A 149 16.36 12.73 3.81
N PHE A 150 15.58 12.34 2.82
CA PHE A 150 14.16 12.10 3.00
C PHE A 150 13.88 10.59 2.99
N LEU A 151 13.02 10.18 3.89
CA LEU A 151 12.47 8.83 3.91
C LEU A 151 11.69 8.56 2.61
N PRO A 152 11.82 7.38 2.00
CA PRO A 152 11.07 7.00 0.82
C PRO A 152 9.59 6.72 1.17
N LEU A 153 8.86 7.81 1.43
CA LEU A 153 7.44 7.83 1.70
C LEU A 153 6.77 9.07 1.09
N LEU A 154 5.49 8.96 0.81
CA LEU A 154 4.64 10.01 0.26
C LEU A 154 3.44 10.24 1.18
N PRO A 155 3.14 11.48 1.62
CA PRO A 155 1.89 11.80 2.28
C PRO A 155 0.76 11.82 1.24
N LEU A 156 -0.27 11.02 1.46
CA LEU A 156 -1.40 10.88 0.53
C LEU A 156 -2.60 11.72 0.94
N LEU A 157 -2.87 11.78 2.23
CA LEU A 157 -4.04 12.46 2.78
C LEU A 157 -3.74 13.00 4.18
N LEU A 158 -4.21 14.19 4.48
CA LEU A 158 -4.33 14.72 5.82
C LEU A 158 -5.80 15.00 6.09
N VAL A 159 -6.31 14.51 7.19
CA VAL A 159 -7.67 14.80 7.66
C VAL A 159 -7.57 15.62 8.92
N ARG A 160 -8.12 16.84 8.86
CA ARG A 160 -8.18 17.78 9.97
C ARG A 160 -9.65 18.17 10.21
N GLU A 161 -10.15 17.96 11.41
CA GLU A 161 -11.55 18.28 11.76
C GLU A 161 -12.58 17.72 10.77
N GLY A 162 -12.29 16.55 10.18
CA GLY A 162 -13.16 15.92 9.20
C GLY A 162 -13.00 16.43 7.76
N ILE A 163 -12.16 17.44 7.52
CA ILE A 163 -11.87 17.99 6.19
C ILE A 163 -10.67 17.25 5.58
N ASP A 164 -10.79 16.88 4.29
CA ASP A 164 -9.76 16.20 3.51
C ASP A 164 -8.82 17.19 2.83
N HIS A 165 -7.53 17.03 3.08
CA HIS A 165 -6.46 17.71 2.37
C HIS A 165 -5.67 16.65 1.58
N GLU A 166 -5.92 16.57 0.28
CA GLU A 166 -5.29 15.61 -0.62
C GLU A 166 -3.85 16.03 -0.94
N LEU A 167 -2.93 15.08 -0.88
CA LEU A 167 -1.51 15.27 -1.19
C LEU A 167 -0.92 16.51 -0.49
N PRO A 168 -0.99 16.57 0.85
CA PRO A 168 -0.54 17.75 1.59
C PRO A 168 0.93 18.02 1.30
N VAL A 169 1.27 19.30 1.15
CA VAL A 169 2.63 19.74 0.83
C VAL A 169 3.53 19.74 2.09
N GLU A 170 4.83 19.67 1.88
CA GLU A 170 5.81 19.62 2.98
C GLU A 170 5.73 20.79 3.95
N ALA A 171 5.35 21.98 3.47
CA ALA A 171 5.19 23.18 4.28
C ALA A 171 3.88 23.21 5.11
N THR A 172 3.00 22.21 4.95
CA THR A 172 1.76 22.12 5.73
C THR A 172 2.09 22.04 7.21
N LEU A 173 1.63 23.01 7.99
CA LEU A 173 1.76 22.99 9.44
C LEU A 173 0.82 21.93 10.02
N LEU A 174 1.36 21.16 10.94
CA LEU A 174 0.63 20.09 11.62
C LEU A 174 -0.06 20.61 12.88
N GLU A 175 -1.20 20.02 13.21
CA GLU A 175 -1.99 20.34 14.40
C GLU A 175 -2.27 19.09 15.24
N PRO A 176 -2.47 19.23 16.56
CA PRO A 176 -2.89 18.12 17.39
C PRO A 176 -4.20 17.50 16.87
N GLY A 177 -4.24 16.18 16.77
CA GLY A 177 -5.41 15.45 16.26
C GLY A 177 -5.45 15.24 14.75
N ASP A 178 -4.57 15.85 13.98
CA ASP A 178 -4.41 15.56 12.55
C ASP A 178 -4.26 14.06 12.33
N HIS A 179 -4.92 13.57 11.28
CA HIS A 179 -4.83 12.17 10.89
C HIS A 179 -4.24 12.07 9.49
N LEU A 180 -3.04 11.54 9.40
CA LEU A 180 -2.21 11.48 8.19
C LEU A 180 -2.22 10.07 7.60
N LEU A 181 -2.29 9.98 6.27
CA LEU A 181 -2.09 8.74 5.52
C LEU A 181 -0.80 8.85 4.71
N PHE A 182 0.06 7.87 4.86
CA PHE A 182 1.32 7.75 4.13
C PHE A 182 1.34 6.49 3.29
N ALA A 183 2.11 6.53 2.19
CA ALA A 183 2.50 5.35 1.42
C ALA A 183 4.01 5.36 1.21
N GLY A 184 4.67 4.19 1.29
CA GLY A 184 6.11 4.12 1.12
C GLY A 184 6.69 2.75 1.45
N THR A 185 7.98 2.69 1.77
CA THR A 185 8.66 1.46 2.14
C THR A 185 8.44 1.09 3.60
N ARG A 186 8.63 -0.19 3.94
CA ARG A 186 8.58 -0.66 5.34
C ARG A 186 9.68 0.00 6.19
N ALA A 187 10.86 0.22 5.61
CA ALA A 187 11.97 0.88 6.29
C ALA A 187 11.62 2.34 6.63
N ALA A 188 11.00 3.06 5.70
CA ALA A 188 10.55 4.44 5.92
C ALA A 188 9.52 4.52 7.06
N ARG A 189 8.54 3.62 7.09
CA ARG A 189 7.58 3.55 8.21
C ARG A 189 8.27 3.33 9.55
N PHE A 190 9.23 2.40 9.60
CA PHE A 190 9.96 2.12 10.84
C PHE A 190 10.77 3.34 11.31
N ALA A 191 11.51 3.99 10.40
CA ALA A 191 12.27 5.19 10.71
C ALA A 191 11.36 6.36 11.14
N GLN A 192 10.23 6.56 10.46
CA GLN A 192 9.23 7.57 10.85
C GLN A 192 8.69 7.33 12.26
N ASN A 193 8.42 6.08 12.65
CA ASN A 193 7.95 5.77 14.00
C ASN A 193 8.94 6.20 15.08
N LEU A 194 10.25 6.13 14.82
CA LEU A 194 11.24 6.63 15.77
C LEU A 194 11.07 8.13 16.04
N THR A 195 10.77 8.92 15.00
CA THR A 195 10.50 10.35 15.14
C THR A 195 9.17 10.63 15.85
N LEU A 196 8.15 9.80 15.59
CA LEU A 196 6.81 9.95 16.20
C LEU A 196 6.82 9.61 17.70
N ASP A 197 7.61 8.60 18.10
CA ASP A 197 7.57 8.02 19.44
C ASP A 197 8.62 8.63 20.38
N ASN A 198 9.76 9.08 19.86
CA ASN A 198 10.91 9.46 20.65
C ASN A 198 11.21 10.96 20.55
N ARG A 199 11.10 11.66 21.68
CA ARG A 199 11.35 13.11 21.76
C ARG A 199 12.78 13.49 21.36
N ASN A 200 13.79 12.75 21.77
CA ASN A 200 15.18 13.08 21.43
C ASN A 200 15.44 12.92 19.92
N VAL A 201 14.82 11.91 19.29
CA VAL A 201 14.91 11.72 17.83
C VAL A 201 14.20 12.87 17.11
N LEU A 202 13.01 13.26 17.58
CA LEU A 202 12.27 14.39 17.02
C LEU A 202 13.09 15.69 17.14
N ASP A 203 13.64 15.98 18.31
CA ASP A 203 14.45 17.20 18.54
C ASP A 203 15.70 17.19 17.64
N TYR A 204 16.33 16.03 17.43
CA TYR A 204 17.45 15.91 16.50
C TYR A 204 17.00 16.18 15.04
N VAL A 205 15.86 15.69 14.61
CA VAL A 205 15.31 15.93 13.25
C VAL A 205 14.97 17.42 13.04
N LEU A 206 14.57 18.13 14.11
CA LEU A 206 14.17 19.53 14.05
C LEU A 206 15.34 20.51 14.07
N THR A 207 16.41 20.21 14.82
CA THR A 207 17.48 21.16 15.11
C THR A 207 18.79 20.88 14.37
N GLY A 208 19.03 19.67 13.97
CA GLY A 208 20.26 19.26 13.31
C GLY A 208 21.35 18.92 14.27
#